data_d88ab4221ed72d7914b0d86ef99db3bb
#
_entry.id   d88ab4221ed72d7914b0d86ef99db3bb
#
_cell.length_a   1.000
_cell.length_b   1.000
_cell.length_c   1.000
_cell.angle_alpha   90.00
_cell.angle_beta   90.00
_cell.angle_gamma   90.00
#
_symmetry.space_group_name_H-M   'P 1'
#
loop_
_entity.id
_entity.type
_entity.pdbx_description
1 polymer ?
#
loop_
_entity_poly.entity_id
_entity_poly.type
_entity_poly.pdbx_seq_one_letter_code
_entity_poly.pdbx_strand_id
1 'polypeptide(L)'
;MNCFTHSRNAAVGICVVCQKGVCHECVGRGKPRLVCRACAAGGGVLPYGWYGYGGYGFDYDYKSSAAIAGWPLIHVSAGIDPVTMRPRIARGVVAIGNIAVGVLAIGGLACGLFTLGGASIGLLLAVGGAALGAGVSVGGLAVGSIAIGGAAVGFFYAIGGGAVGPAVIDSRHCDEAARVLASRWFAALPPSCR
;
A
#
# COMPACT_ATOMS: atom_id res chain seq x y z
N MET A 1 31.73 -10.18 26.57
CA MET A 1 30.63 -9.24 26.87
C MET A 1 29.69 -9.94 27.84
N ASN A 2 29.31 -9.32 28.94
CA ASN A 2 28.48 -9.89 29.97
C ASN A 2 27.03 -9.39 29.84
N CYS A 3 26.10 -10.14 30.43
CA CYS A 3 24.70 -9.76 30.49
C CYS A 3 24.52 -8.47 31.30
N PHE A 4 23.72 -7.54 30.83
CA PHE A 4 23.47 -6.27 31.51
C PHE A 4 22.83 -6.45 32.90
N THR A 5 21.95 -7.44 33.05
CA THR A 5 21.26 -7.72 34.31
C THR A 5 22.06 -8.68 35.22
N HIS A 6 22.78 -9.63 34.63
CA HIS A 6 23.57 -10.63 35.33
C HIS A 6 25.04 -10.50 34.91
N SER A 7 25.78 -9.61 35.57
CA SER A 7 27.15 -9.26 35.22
C SER A 7 28.14 -10.44 35.24
N ARG A 8 27.79 -11.56 35.93
CA ARG A 8 28.62 -12.78 35.99
C ARG A 8 28.31 -13.75 34.84
N ASN A 9 27.17 -13.60 34.16
CA ASN A 9 26.78 -14.49 33.07
C ASN A 9 27.20 -13.92 31.73
N ALA A 10 27.81 -14.74 30.89
CA ALA A 10 28.13 -14.35 29.53
C ALA A 10 26.85 -13.99 28.74
N ALA A 11 26.89 -12.92 27.99
CA ALA A 11 25.80 -12.56 27.10
C ALA A 11 25.79 -13.50 25.88
N VAL A 12 24.64 -14.05 25.55
CA VAL A 12 24.41 -14.87 24.34
C VAL A 12 24.15 -14.00 23.12
N GLY A 13 23.94 -12.71 23.32
CA GLY A 13 23.77 -11.73 22.25
C GLY A 13 23.27 -10.38 22.78
N ILE A 14 22.91 -9.50 21.88
CA ILE A 14 22.45 -8.15 22.16
C ILE A 14 20.94 -8.06 21.86
N CYS A 15 20.16 -7.52 22.82
CA CYS A 15 18.76 -7.22 22.60
C CYS A 15 18.59 -6.21 21.46
N VAL A 16 17.79 -6.57 20.45
CA VAL A 16 17.57 -5.69 19.28
C VAL A 16 16.77 -4.43 19.62
N VAL A 17 16.10 -4.38 20.77
CA VAL A 17 15.29 -3.25 21.21
C VAL A 17 16.11 -2.25 22.04
N CYS A 18 16.77 -2.69 23.08
CA CYS A 18 17.50 -1.80 24.02
C CYS A 18 19.03 -1.86 23.86
N GLN A 19 19.54 -2.67 22.93
CA GLN A 19 20.96 -2.84 22.62
C GLN A 19 21.83 -3.32 23.80
N LYS A 20 21.22 -3.90 24.83
CA LYS A 20 21.92 -4.44 26.00
C LYS A 20 22.25 -5.92 25.80
N GLY A 21 23.41 -6.35 26.31
CA GLY A 21 23.79 -7.77 26.33
C GLY A 21 22.82 -8.58 27.19
N VAL A 22 22.37 -9.72 26.71
CA VAL A 22 21.41 -10.60 27.40
C VAL A 22 21.93 -12.03 27.49
N CYS A 23 21.82 -12.66 28.65
CA CYS A 23 22.10 -14.09 28.85
C CYS A 23 20.84 -14.92 28.53
N HIS A 24 20.98 -16.26 28.52
CA HIS A 24 19.89 -17.18 28.26
C HIS A 24 18.65 -16.97 29.14
N GLU A 25 18.84 -16.61 30.42
CA GLU A 25 17.75 -16.36 31.35
C GLU A 25 17.01 -15.04 31.07
N CYS A 26 17.69 -14.05 30.47
CA CYS A 26 17.12 -12.75 30.15
C CYS A 26 16.49 -12.67 28.76
N VAL A 27 16.62 -13.71 27.95
CA VAL A 27 15.98 -13.77 26.62
C VAL A 27 14.47 -13.96 26.77
N GLY A 28 13.70 -13.15 26.07
CA GLY A 28 12.24 -13.30 25.95
C GLY A 28 11.89 -14.51 25.09
N ARG A 29 11.08 -15.43 25.63
CA ARG A 29 10.64 -16.61 24.90
C ARG A 29 9.66 -16.30 23.79
N GLY A 30 9.74 -17.04 22.69
CA GLY A 30 8.74 -16.98 21.59
C GLY A 30 8.92 -15.85 20.57
N LYS A 31 10.06 -15.16 20.58
CA LYS A 31 10.38 -14.15 19.56
C LYS A 31 11.49 -14.66 18.63
N PRO A 32 11.39 -14.47 17.30
CA PRO A 32 12.41 -14.92 16.34
C PRO A 32 13.72 -14.14 16.42
N ARG A 33 13.72 -12.99 17.10
CA ARG A 33 14.90 -12.15 17.35
C ARG A 33 15.21 -12.10 18.83
N LEU A 34 16.46 -11.83 19.15
CA LEU A 34 16.97 -11.77 20.52
C LEU A 34 16.44 -10.50 21.20
N VAL A 35 15.35 -10.66 21.95
CA VAL A 35 14.70 -9.58 22.71
C VAL A 35 14.78 -9.92 24.20
N CYS A 36 15.18 -8.99 25.08
CA CYS A 36 15.19 -9.23 26.51
C CYS A 36 13.76 -9.30 27.07
N ARG A 37 13.57 -9.99 28.22
CA ARG A 37 12.27 -10.14 28.89
C ARG A 37 11.58 -8.82 29.17
N ALA A 38 12.33 -7.81 29.61
CA ALA A 38 11.79 -6.49 29.92
C ALA A 38 11.23 -5.82 28.65
N CYS A 39 11.94 -5.87 27.52
CA CYS A 39 11.44 -5.35 26.26
C CYS A 39 10.32 -6.19 25.66
N ALA A 40 10.31 -7.50 25.91
CA ALA A 40 9.22 -8.38 25.47
C ALA A 40 7.93 -8.13 26.25
N ALA A 41 8.02 -7.86 27.56
CA ALA A 41 6.88 -7.55 28.43
C ALA A 41 6.34 -6.13 28.24
N GLY A 42 7.22 -5.17 27.95
CA GLY A 42 6.86 -3.74 27.80
C GLY A 42 6.26 -3.38 26.44
N GLY A 43 5.88 -4.36 25.59
CA GLY A 43 5.35 -4.07 24.25
C GLY A 43 6.34 -3.33 23.36
N GLY A 44 7.62 -3.57 23.52
CA GLY A 44 8.81 -2.93 22.97
C GLY A 44 8.60 -2.10 21.72
N VAL A 45 8.10 -0.90 21.87
CA VAL A 45 8.24 0.14 20.86
C VAL A 45 9.72 0.52 20.85
N LEU A 46 10.41 0.30 19.76
CA LEU A 46 11.78 0.75 19.55
C LEU A 46 11.81 2.27 19.72
N PRO A 47 12.55 2.83 20.72
CA PRO A 47 12.66 4.28 20.89
C PRO A 47 13.50 4.96 19.78
N TYR A 48 13.99 4.18 18.81
CA TYR A 48 14.81 4.65 17.70
C TYR A 48 14.22 4.22 16.35
N GLY A 49 13.07 4.78 15.99
CA GLY A 49 12.45 4.62 14.69
C GLY A 49 12.80 5.67 13.64
N TRP A 50 13.97 6.34 13.69
CA TRP A 50 14.25 7.39 12.72
C TRP A 50 15.55 7.33 11.93
N TYR A 51 16.51 6.46 12.27
CA TYR A 51 17.72 6.30 11.46
C TYR A 51 18.21 4.84 11.46
N GLY A 52 17.51 3.96 10.78
CA GLY A 52 18.01 2.66 10.37
C GLY A 52 18.16 2.65 8.86
N TYR A 53 19.36 2.73 8.37
CA TYR A 53 19.74 2.35 7.01
C TYR A 53 19.40 0.86 6.83
N GLY A 54 18.21 0.58 6.32
CA GLY A 54 17.69 -0.77 6.17
C GLY A 54 16.19 -0.78 6.44
N GLY A 55 15.43 -0.26 5.50
CA GLY A 55 14.01 -0.17 5.29
C GLY A 55 13.04 -1.11 6.02
N TYR A 56 13.10 -1.20 7.33
CA TYR A 56 12.10 -1.92 8.14
C TYR A 56 11.18 -0.90 8.77
N GLY A 57 10.31 -0.35 7.93
CA GLY A 57 9.27 0.56 8.30
C GLY A 57 8.31 -0.03 9.32
N PHE A 58 7.57 0.84 9.95
CA PHE A 58 6.56 0.60 10.98
C PHE A 58 5.83 -0.73 10.80
N ASP A 59 6.02 -1.64 11.75
CA ASP A 59 5.22 -2.86 11.86
C ASP A 59 3.91 -2.50 12.58
N TYR A 60 2.89 -2.19 11.80
CA TYR A 60 1.57 -1.86 12.30
C TYR A 60 0.54 -2.79 11.67
N ASP A 61 -0.23 -3.47 12.51
CA ASP A 61 -1.32 -4.34 12.09
C ASP A 61 -2.54 -4.08 12.98
N TYR A 62 -3.54 -3.43 12.42
CA TYR A 62 -4.81 -3.14 13.08
C TYR A 62 -5.94 -3.79 12.31
N LYS A 63 -6.75 -4.59 13.01
CA LYS A 63 -7.96 -5.23 12.48
C LYS A 63 -9.16 -4.81 13.31
N SER A 64 -10.19 -4.35 12.65
CA SER A 64 -11.47 -4.09 13.29
C SER A 64 -12.10 -5.39 13.81
N SER A 65 -12.75 -5.33 14.97
CA SER A 65 -13.56 -6.43 15.50
C SER A 65 -14.85 -6.67 14.70
N ALA A 66 -15.33 -5.64 14.00
CA ALA A 66 -16.47 -5.76 13.09
C ALA A 66 -16.01 -6.43 11.79
N ALA A 67 -16.74 -7.47 11.37
CA ALA A 67 -16.46 -8.20 10.14
C ALA A 67 -17.74 -8.36 9.31
N ILE A 68 -17.61 -8.28 7.99
CA ILE A 68 -18.66 -8.51 7.01
C ILE A 68 -18.23 -9.68 6.13
N ALA A 69 -19.02 -10.73 6.08
CA ALA A 69 -18.75 -11.96 5.30
C ALA A 69 -17.36 -12.57 5.62
N GLY A 70 -16.92 -12.51 6.88
CA GLY A 70 -15.61 -13.04 7.31
C GLY A 70 -14.42 -12.12 7.04
N TRP A 71 -14.63 -10.94 6.45
CA TRP A 71 -13.60 -9.94 6.22
C TRP A 71 -13.70 -8.82 7.26
N PRO A 72 -12.61 -8.42 7.90
CA PRO A 72 -12.64 -7.28 8.81
C PRO A 72 -13.10 -6.02 8.06
N LEU A 73 -13.91 -5.21 8.73
CA LEU A 73 -14.42 -3.97 8.14
C LEU A 73 -13.27 -3.03 7.77
N ILE A 74 -12.31 -2.88 8.68
CA ILE A 74 -11.11 -2.07 8.47
C ILE A 74 -9.90 -2.92 8.81
N HIS A 75 -8.95 -2.98 7.90
CA HIS A 75 -7.65 -3.59 8.11
C HIS A 75 -6.55 -2.63 7.65
N VAL A 76 -5.80 -2.12 8.60
CA VAL A 76 -4.62 -1.28 8.34
C VAL A 76 -3.39 -2.09 8.65
N SER A 77 -2.56 -2.34 7.66
CA SER A 77 -1.34 -3.13 7.84
C SER A 77 -0.19 -2.53 7.06
N ALA A 78 0.86 -2.14 7.77
CA ALA A 78 2.06 -1.58 7.19
C ALA A 78 3.30 -2.30 7.73
N GLY A 79 4.34 -2.43 6.90
CA GLY A 79 5.60 -3.03 7.30
C GLY A 79 5.87 -4.40 6.65
N ILE A 80 6.93 -5.02 7.13
CA ILE A 80 7.41 -6.33 6.68
C ILE A 80 7.32 -7.28 7.87
N ASP A 81 6.74 -8.44 7.66
CA ASP A 81 6.72 -9.51 8.67
C ASP A 81 8.18 -9.92 9.01
N PRO A 82 8.63 -9.75 10.26
CA PRO A 82 10.00 -10.01 10.64
C PRO A 82 10.38 -11.49 10.59
N VAL A 83 9.39 -12.40 10.54
CA VAL A 83 9.62 -13.84 10.49
C VAL A 83 9.78 -14.32 9.05
N THR A 84 8.86 -13.90 8.18
CA THR A 84 8.80 -14.37 6.79
C THR A 84 9.52 -13.44 5.82
N MET A 85 9.95 -12.26 6.27
CA MET A 85 10.56 -11.20 5.45
C MET A 85 9.69 -10.79 4.26
N ARG A 86 8.37 -11.00 4.37
CA ARG A 86 7.40 -10.65 3.32
C ARG A 86 6.63 -9.40 3.69
N PRO A 87 6.27 -8.56 2.72
CA PRO A 87 5.41 -7.42 2.96
C PRO A 87 4.04 -7.90 3.50
N ARG A 88 3.53 -7.21 4.49
CA ARG A 88 2.21 -7.51 5.04
C ARG A 88 1.13 -7.08 4.05
N ILE A 89 0.10 -7.90 3.94
CA ILE A 89 -1.04 -7.66 3.06
C ILE A 89 -2.24 -7.28 3.93
N ALA A 90 -2.75 -6.06 3.76
CA ALA A 90 -4.01 -5.65 4.36
C ALA A 90 -5.17 -6.29 3.57
N ARG A 91 -6.06 -7.02 4.25
CA ARG A 91 -7.23 -7.67 3.65
C ARG A 91 -8.48 -7.30 4.43
N GLY A 92 -9.40 -6.56 3.83
CA GLY A 92 -10.63 -6.11 4.50
C GLY A 92 -11.59 -5.44 3.55
N VAL A 93 -12.76 -5.05 4.04
CA VAL A 93 -13.69 -4.22 3.24
C VAL A 93 -12.99 -2.89 2.91
N VAL A 94 -12.40 -2.26 3.92
CA VAL A 94 -11.47 -1.13 3.76
C VAL A 94 -10.08 -1.61 4.13
N ALA A 95 -9.18 -1.68 3.17
CA ALA A 95 -7.81 -2.13 3.35
C ALA A 95 -6.84 -0.97 3.11
N ILE A 96 -5.95 -0.72 4.05
CA ILE A 96 -4.94 0.34 3.96
C ILE A 96 -3.58 -0.25 4.29
N GLY A 97 -2.59 -0.10 3.39
CA GLY A 97 -1.25 -0.63 3.64
C GLY A 97 -0.35 -0.64 2.42
N ASN A 98 0.84 -1.24 2.55
CA ASN A 98 1.77 -1.36 1.43
C ASN A 98 1.16 -2.17 0.28
N ILE A 99 0.51 -3.29 0.63
CA ILE A 99 -0.29 -4.10 -0.28
C ILE A 99 -1.68 -4.19 0.32
N ALA A 100 -2.68 -3.67 -0.37
CA ALA A 100 -4.06 -3.61 0.08
C ALA A 100 -4.98 -4.39 -0.86
N VAL A 101 -5.83 -5.25 -0.29
CA VAL A 101 -6.82 -6.04 -1.03
C VAL A 101 -8.17 -5.91 -0.34
N GLY A 102 -9.15 -5.34 -1.03
CA GLY A 102 -10.46 -5.09 -0.45
C GLY A 102 -11.46 -4.48 -1.39
N VAL A 103 -12.63 -4.14 -0.87
CA VAL A 103 -13.62 -3.37 -1.64
C VAL A 103 -13.08 -1.96 -1.89
N LEU A 104 -12.61 -1.30 -0.84
CA LEU A 104 -11.85 -0.06 -0.91
C LEU A 104 -10.40 -0.35 -0.50
N ALA A 105 -9.48 -0.28 -1.43
CA ALA A 105 -8.06 -0.55 -1.18
C ALA A 105 -7.21 0.70 -1.40
N ILE A 106 -6.41 1.06 -0.40
CA ILE A 106 -5.53 2.22 -0.43
C ILE A 106 -4.11 1.79 -0.06
N GLY A 107 -3.15 2.00 -0.97
CA GLY A 107 -1.77 1.58 -0.66
C GLY A 107 -0.77 1.72 -1.80
N GLY A 108 0.42 1.19 -1.60
CA GLY A 108 1.44 1.13 -2.66
C GLY A 108 0.97 0.30 -3.85
N LEU A 109 0.53 -0.93 -3.56
CA LEU A 109 -0.18 -1.82 -4.48
C LEU A 109 -1.60 -2.00 -3.95
N ALA A 110 -2.60 -1.59 -4.71
CA ALA A 110 -4.00 -1.68 -4.33
C ALA A 110 -4.78 -2.57 -5.32
N CYS A 111 -5.55 -3.53 -4.80
CA CYS A 111 -6.38 -4.42 -5.60
C CYS A 111 -7.79 -4.50 -5.01
N GLY A 112 -8.82 -4.23 -5.81
CA GLY A 112 -10.19 -4.25 -5.32
C GLY A 112 -11.24 -3.67 -6.25
N LEU A 113 -12.36 -3.25 -5.68
CA LEU A 113 -13.44 -2.63 -6.43
C LEU A 113 -13.14 -1.14 -6.70
N PHE A 114 -12.74 -0.43 -5.65
CA PHE A 114 -12.26 0.95 -5.68
C PHE A 114 -10.83 0.97 -5.15
N THR A 115 -9.90 1.44 -5.95
CA THR A 115 -8.47 1.37 -5.62
C THR A 115 -7.78 2.71 -5.77
N LEU A 116 -6.94 3.04 -4.79
CA LEU A 116 -6.12 4.25 -4.74
C LEU A 116 -4.69 3.86 -4.37
N GLY A 117 -3.72 4.14 -5.24
CA GLY A 117 -2.35 3.74 -4.91
C GLY A 117 -1.29 4.06 -5.96
N GLY A 118 -0.06 3.64 -5.69
CA GLY A 118 1.03 3.76 -6.66
C GLY A 118 0.76 2.93 -7.91
N ALA A 119 0.49 1.64 -7.72
CA ALA A 119 -0.07 0.76 -8.72
C ALA A 119 -1.43 0.26 -8.24
N SER A 120 -2.47 0.45 -9.03
CA SER A 120 -3.84 0.15 -8.68
C SER A 120 -4.51 -0.77 -9.72
N ILE A 121 -5.16 -1.82 -9.22
CA ILE A 121 -5.99 -2.74 -10.02
C ILE A 121 -7.40 -2.67 -9.45
N GLY A 122 -8.29 -1.97 -10.15
CA GLY A 122 -9.67 -1.73 -9.69
C GLY A 122 -10.70 -2.27 -10.67
N LEU A 123 -11.76 -2.89 -10.16
CA LEU A 123 -12.83 -3.36 -11.02
C LEU A 123 -13.70 -2.20 -11.53
N LEU A 124 -14.11 -1.28 -10.64
CA LEU A 124 -14.92 -0.11 -11.01
C LEU A 124 -14.08 1.16 -11.17
N LEU A 125 -13.19 1.42 -10.21
CA LEU A 125 -12.36 2.61 -10.22
C LEU A 125 -10.94 2.27 -9.81
N ALA A 126 -9.97 2.65 -10.62
CA ALA A 126 -8.56 2.58 -10.33
C ALA A 126 -7.92 3.96 -10.44
N VAL A 127 -7.28 4.44 -9.39
CA VAL A 127 -6.58 5.73 -9.36
C VAL A 127 -5.16 5.53 -8.87
N GLY A 128 -4.17 5.98 -9.66
CA GLY A 128 -2.78 5.80 -9.23
C GLY A 128 -1.74 6.23 -10.25
N GLY A 129 -0.48 5.97 -9.96
CA GLY A 129 0.61 6.15 -10.92
C GLY A 129 0.43 5.28 -12.16
N ALA A 130 0.19 3.99 -11.93
CA ALA A 130 -0.27 3.01 -12.91
C ALA A 130 -1.64 2.49 -12.48
N ALA A 131 -2.67 2.71 -13.28
CA ALA A 131 -4.05 2.32 -13.01
C ALA A 131 -4.55 1.35 -14.08
N LEU A 132 -4.95 0.17 -13.63
CA LEU A 132 -5.56 -0.88 -14.45
C LEU A 132 -6.98 -1.14 -13.93
N GLY A 133 -7.99 -1.02 -14.77
CA GLY A 133 -9.36 -1.23 -14.33
C GLY A 133 -10.30 -1.64 -15.45
N ALA A 134 -11.35 -2.39 -15.09
CA ALA A 134 -12.40 -2.70 -16.04
C ALA A 134 -13.35 -1.50 -16.25
N GLY A 135 -13.54 -0.66 -15.24
CA GLY A 135 -14.35 0.56 -15.30
C GLY A 135 -13.52 1.79 -15.67
N VAL A 136 -13.42 2.72 -14.73
CA VAL A 136 -12.69 3.99 -14.89
C VAL A 136 -11.30 3.88 -14.33
N SER A 137 -10.29 4.24 -15.12
CA SER A 137 -8.88 4.26 -14.71
C SER A 137 -8.32 5.67 -14.85
N VAL A 138 -7.71 6.19 -13.79
CA VAL A 138 -7.13 7.53 -13.75
C VAL A 138 -5.69 7.46 -13.24
N GLY A 139 -4.73 7.95 -14.02
CA GLY A 139 -3.33 7.88 -13.58
C GLY A 139 -2.31 8.38 -14.58
N GLY A 140 -1.03 8.24 -14.24
CA GLY A 140 0.05 8.51 -15.20
C GLY A 140 -0.02 7.59 -16.40
N LEU A 141 -0.16 6.29 -16.14
CA LEU A 141 -0.52 5.25 -17.10
C LEU A 141 -1.89 4.70 -16.70
N ALA A 142 -2.88 4.80 -17.58
CA ALA A 142 -4.24 4.34 -17.32
C ALA A 142 -4.68 3.35 -18.41
N VAL A 143 -5.22 2.20 -17.99
CA VAL A 143 -5.80 1.19 -18.88
C VAL A 143 -7.17 0.80 -18.33
N GLY A 144 -8.21 0.94 -19.13
CA GLY A 144 -9.58 0.63 -18.70
C GLY A 144 -10.64 0.87 -19.76
N SER A 145 -11.90 0.68 -19.39
CA SER A 145 -13.00 1.03 -20.28
C SER A 145 -13.01 2.53 -20.59
N ILE A 146 -12.83 3.33 -19.55
CA ILE A 146 -12.58 4.77 -19.64
C ILE A 146 -11.24 5.03 -18.99
N ALA A 147 -10.26 5.47 -19.76
CA ALA A 147 -8.91 5.74 -19.30
C ALA A 147 -8.60 7.24 -19.38
N ILE A 148 -8.13 7.81 -18.27
CA ILE A 148 -7.77 9.22 -18.17
C ILE A 148 -6.35 9.32 -17.60
N GLY A 149 -5.41 9.90 -18.37
CA GLY A 149 -4.05 9.97 -17.87
C GLY A 149 -3.02 10.52 -18.85
N GLY A 150 -1.75 10.50 -18.44
CA GLY A 150 -0.65 10.89 -19.32
C GLY A 150 -0.56 10.00 -20.56
N ALA A 151 -0.53 8.69 -20.34
CA ALA A 151 -0.72 7.65 -21.34
C ALA A 151 -1.99 6.86 -21.00
N ALA A 152 -2.98 6.87 -21.89
CA ALA A 152 -4.29 6.28 -21.67
C ALA A 152 -4.62 5.25 -22.76
N VAL A 153 -5.00 4.04 -22.36
CA VAL A 153 -5.52 3.01 -23.25
C VAL A 153 -6.94 2.69 -22.82
N GLY A 154 -7.92 3.16 -23.60
CA GLY A 154 -9.33 2.99 -23.30
C GLY A 154 -10.01 2.03 -24.26
N PHE A 155 -10.82 1.10 -23.73
CA PHE A 155 -11.64 0.23 -24.57
C PHE A 155 -12.82 0.96 -25.22
N PHE A 156 -13.34 2.01 -24.59
CA PHE A 156 -14.38 2.87 -25.11
C PHE A 156 -13.89 4.31 -25.26
N TYR A 157 -13.27 4.88 -24.21
CA TYR A 157 -12.83 6.27 -24.20
C TYR A 157 -11.42 6.38 -23.60
N ALA A 158 -10.56 7.14 -24.27
CA ALA A 158 -9.23 7.44 -23.80
C ALA A 158 -8.99 8.96 -23.84
N ILE A 159 -8.61 9.54 -22.71
CA ILE A 159 -8.34 10.98 -22.57
C ILE A 159 -6.94 11.16 -21.98
N GLY A 160 -6.06 11.84 -22.72
CA GLY A 160 -4.71 12.05 -22.19
C GLY A 160 -3.74 12.70 -23.16
N GLY A 161 -2.48 12.77 -22.74
CA GLY A 161 -1.40 13.31 -23.60
C GLY A 161 -1.05 12.38 -24.76
N GLY A 162 -1.08 11.06 -24.53
CA GLY A 162 -1.03 10.00 -25.54
C GLY A 162 -2.16 9.03 -25.26
N ALA A 163 -3.20 9.02 -26.08
CA ALA A 163 -4.37 8.21 -25.87
C ALA A 163 -4.60 7.23 -27.03
N VAL A 164 -5.00 6.00 -26.70
CA VAL A 164 -5.29 4.93 -27.67
C VAL A 164 -6.63 4.33 -27.34
N GLY A 165 -7.52 4.26 -28.31
CA GLY A 165 -8.87 3.71 -28.15
C GLY A 165 -9.78 4.04 -29.32
N PRO A 166 -11.05 3.57 -29.29
CA PRO A 166 -12.04 3.87 -30.32
C PRO A 166 -12.50 5.32 -30.34
N ALA A 167 -12.55 5.97 -29.17
CA ALA A 167 -12.87 7.40 -29.03
C ALA A 167 -11.78 8.07 -28.18
N VAL A 168 -11.05 9.00 -28.78
CA VAL A 168 -9.82 9.57 -28.22
C VAL A 168 -9.91 11.08 -28.11
N ILE A 169 -9.49 11.60 -26.96
CA ILE A 169 -9.13 13.01 -26.80
C ILE A 169 -7.67 13.06 -26.39
N ASP A 170 -6.81 13.47 -27.31
CA ASP A 170 -5.40 13.71 -27.01
C ASP A 170 -4.99 15.14 -27.41
N SER A 171 -3.72 15.44 -27.24
CA SER A 171 -3.16 16.76 -27.59
C SER A 171 -3.21 17.06 -29.10
N ARG A 172 -3.47 16.08 -29.96
CA ARG A 172 -3.43 16.18 -31.42
C ARG A 172 -4.74 15.82 -32.09
N HIS A 173 -5.56 14.97 -31.47
CA HIS A 173 -6.82 14.48 -32.03
C HIS A 173 -7.94 14.61 -31.00
N CYS A 174 -9.12 14.98 -31.48
CA CYS A 174 -10.32 15.08 -30.67
C CYS A 174 -11.49 14.51 -31.44
N ASP A 175 -11.86 13.29 -31.07
CA ASP A 175 -13.04 12.64 -31.67
C ASP A 175 -14.34 13.27 -31.14
N GLU A 176 -15.30 13.44 -32.06
CA GLU A 176 -16.58 14.07 -31.74
C GLU A 176 -17.38 13.28 -30.67
N ALA A 177 -17.32 11.96 -30.72
CA ALA A 177 -17.96 11.09 -29.73
C ALA A 177 -17.36 11.28 -28.33
N ALA A 178 -16.03 11.38 -28.23
CA ALA A 178 -15.33 11.63 -26.97
C ALA A 178 -15.57 13.07 -26.45
N ARG A 179 -15.72 14.05 -27.37
CA ARG A 179 -16.05 15.45 -27.03
C ARG A 179 -17.43 15.58 -26.39
N VAL A 180 -18.45 14.90 -26.91
CA VAL A 180 -19.80 14.93 -26.35
C VAL A 180 -19.82 14.33 -24.93
N LEU A 181 -19.11 13.23 -24.71
CA LEU A 181 -19.01 12.64 -23.37
C LEU A 181 -18.24 13.55 -22.39
N ALA A 182 -17.10 14.08 -22.82
CA ALA A 182 -16.29 14.95 -21.99
C ALA A 182 -17.01 16.24 -21.62
N SER A 183 -17.77 16.86 -22.54
CA SER A 183 -18.56 18.07 -22.27
C SER A 183 -19.65 17.84 -21.21
N ARG A 184 -20.16 16.62 -21.10
CA ARG A 184 -21.20 16.27 -20.15
C ARG A 184 -20.67 16.03 -18.72
N TRP A 185 -19.41 15.60 -18.60
CA TRP A 185 -18.78 15.22 -17.32
C TRP A 185 -17.70 16.21 -16.86
N PHE A 186 -17.07 16.90 -17.79
CA PHE A 186 -15.99 17.85 -17.52
C PHE A 186 -16.34 19.22 -18.07
N ALA A 187 -16.47 20.20 -17.20
CA ALA A 187 -16.83 21.59 -17.59
C ALA A 187 -15.74 22.30 -18.43
N ALA A 188 -14.53 21.76 -18.53
CA ALA A 188 -13.42 22.32 -19.28
C ALA A 188 -12.86 21.30 -20.26
N LEU A 189 -13.13 21.49 -21.55
CA LEU A 189 -12.47 20.76 -22.62
C LEU A 189 -11.07 21.34 -22.89
N PRO A 190 -10.07 20.50 -23.25
CA PRO A 190 -8.76 21.00 -23.65
C PRO A 190 -8.88 21.90 -24.88
N PRO A 191 -7.96 22.90 -25.01
CA PRO A 191 -8.04 23.87 -26.13
C PRO A 191 -7.92 23.24 -27.52
N SER A 192 -7.37 22.04 -27.62
CA SER A 192 -7.30 21.25 -28.85
C SER A 192 -8.67 20.77 -29.37
N CYS A 193 -9.70 20.85 -28.55
CA CYS A 193 -11.08 20.48 -28.88
C CYS A 193 -12.03 21.66 -29.08
N ARG A 194 -11.51 22.89 -29.12
CA ARG A 194 -12.29 24.11 -29.36
C ARG A 194 -12.32 24.47 -30.81
#